data_5d8faa4834770c251b869b76ff7b4bfd
#
_entry.id   5d8faa4834770c251b869b76ff7b4bfd
#
_cell.length_a   1.000
_cell.length_b   1.000
_cell.length_c   1.000
_cell.angle_alpha   90.00
_cell.angle_beta   90.00
_cell.angle_gamma   90.00
#
_symmetry.space_group_name_H-M   'P 1'
#
loop_
_entity.id
_entity.type
_entity.pdbx_description
1 polymer ?
#
loop_
_entity_poly.entity_id
_entity_poly.type
_entity_poly.pdbx_seq_one_letter_code
_entity_poly.pdbx_strand_id
1 'polypeptide(L)'
;MLTLDKVYQASQVLREVIRETDMILAPNIHPGTNVYLKTENLQVTGSFKIRGSYYKISKLTDEEKARGVIACSAGNHAQGVALAATKNGIQSLICLPDGA
;
A
#
# COMPACT_ATOMS: atom_id res chain seq x y z
N MET A 1 -11.07 -16.56 -0.30
CA MET A 1 -10.83 -16.32 -1.74
C MET A 1 -11.00 -14.83 -2.02
N LEU A 2 -10.18 -14.25 -2.88
CA LEU A 2 -10.33 -12.87 -3.35
C LEU A 2 -11.49 -12.78 -4.35
N THR A 3 -12.36 -11.79 -4.18
CA THR A 3 -13.49 -11.52 -5.07
C THR A 3 -13.48 -10.06 -5.50
N LEU A 4 -14.21 -9.75 -6.57
CA LEU A 4 -14.34 -8.37 -7.05
C LEU A 4 -14.97 -7.45 -5.98
N ASP A 5 -15.97 -7.95 -5.25
CA ASP A 5 -16.60 -7.19 -4.15
C ASP A 5 -15.59 -6.78 -3.07
N LYS A 6 -14.65 -7.67 -2.73
CA LYS A 6 -13.58 -7.36 -1.77
C LYS A 6 -12.65 -6.27 -2.30
N VAL A 7 -12.38 -6.24 -3.60
CA VAL A 7 -11.59 -5.18 -4.24
C VAL A 7 -12.33 -3.85 -4.17
N TYR A 8 -13.63 -3.83 -4.46
CA TYR A 8 -14.44 -2.61 -4.33
C TYR A 8 -14.51 -2.10 -2.88
N GLN A 9 -14.66 -3.00 -1.90
CA GLN A 9 -14.62 -2.62 -0.48
C GLN A 9 -13.29 -1.97 -0.10
N ALA A 10 -12.19 -2.55 -0.56
CA ALA A 10 -10.87 -1.97 -0.35
C ALA A 10 -10.73 -0.60 -1.01
N SER A 11 -11.22 -0.46 -2.23
CA SER A 11 -11.22 0.82 -2.96
C SER A 11 -11.93 1.93 -2.20
N GLN A 12 -13.08 1.63 -1.59
CA GLN A 12 -13.82 2.61 -0.80
C GLN A 12 -13.05 3.07 0.45
N VAL A 13 -12.45 2.13 1.17
CA VAL A 13 -11.63 2.44 2.36
C VAL A 13 -10.41 3.26 2.00
N LEU A 14 -9.80 2.99 0.85
CA LEU A 14 -8.56 3.64 0.41
C LEU A 14 -8.77 5.02 -0.21
N ARG A 15 -9.96 5.38 -0.63
CA ARG A 15 -10.26 6.57 -1.43
C ARG A 15 -9.66 7.86 -0.87
N GLU A 16 -9.69 8.06 0.43
CA GLU A 16 -9.20 9.28 1.09
C GLU A 16 -7.74 9.19 1.52
N VAL A 17 -7.11 8.04 1.33
CA VAL A 17 -5.74 7.78 1.81
C VAL A 17 -4.73 7.80 0.67
N ILE A 18 -5.12 7.28 -0.48
CA ILE A 18 -4.24 7.13 -1.63
C ILE A 18 -4.52 8.18 -2.70
N ARG A 19 -3.56 8.36 -3.58
CA ARG A 19 -3.74 9.11 -4.82
C ARG A 19 -4.32 8.19 -5.90
N GLU A 20 -5.22 8.72 -6.69
CA GLU A 20 -5.65 8.07 -7.92
C GLU A 20 -4.57 8.33 -8.98
N THR A 21 -3.70 7.34 -9.16
CA THR A 21 -2.58 7.45 -10.11
C THR A 21 -3.02 7.14 -11.53
N ASP A 22 -2.36 7.77 -12.49
CA ASP A 22 -2.67 7.63 -13.90
C ASP A 22 -2.32 6.24 -14.46
N MET A 23 -3.02 5.88 -15.52
CA MET A 23 -2.72 4.75 -16.38
C MET A 23 -2.23 5.31 -17.72
N ILE A 24 -0.95 5.16 -18.03
CA ILE A 24 -0.29 5.79 -19.17
C ILE A 24 0.05 4.75 -20.24
N LEU A 25 -0.38 4.98 -21.47
CA LEU A 25 0.03 4.15 -22.59
C LEU A 25 1.52 4.37 -22.89
N ALA A 26 2.29 3.29 -22.96
CA ALA A 26 3.72 3.30 -23.24
C ALA A 26 4.01 2.52 -24.54
N PRO A 27 3.83 3.16 -25.72
CA PRO A 27 3.83 2.44 -27.01
C PRO A 27 5.19 1.88 -27.42
N ASN A 28 6.28 2.41 -26.85
CA ASN A 28 7.65 2.02 -27.21
C ASN A 28 8.24 0.90 -26.35
N ILE A 29 7.51 0.39 -25.35
CA ILE A 29 8.02 -0.67 -24.47
C ILE A 29 8.02 -2.01 -25.20
N HIS A 30 6.94 -2.34 -25.88
CA HIS A 30 6.82 -3.60 -26.62
C HIS A 30 6.04 -3.37 -27.91
N PRO A 31 6.70 -3.34 -29.08
CA PRO A 31 6.03 -3.15 -30.37
C PRO A 31 4.95 -4.20 -30.63
N GLY A 32 3.79 -3.78 -31.12
CA GLY A 32 2.66 -4.65 -31.44
C GLY A 32 1.79 -5.04 -30.22
N THR A 33 2.12 -4.54 -29.03
CA THR A 33 1.34 -4.77 -27.81
C THR A 33 1.03 -3.43 -27.14
N ASN A 34 -0.19 -3.26 -26.64
CA ASN A 34 -0.54 -2.10 -25.84
C ASN A 34 -0.09 -2.32 -24.38
N VAL A 35 0.96 -1.60 -24.00
CA VAL A 35 1.48 -1.61 -22.62
C VAL A 35 1.03 -0.36 -21.91
N TYR A 36 0.42 -0.50 -20.74
CA TYR A 36 0.02 0.59 -19.89
C TYR A 36 0.83 0.58 -18.61
N LEU A 37 1.23 1.76 -18.16
CA LEU A 37 1.95 1.95 -16.90
C LEU A 37 0.99 2.55 -15.87
N LYS A 38 0.76 1.83 -14.78
CA LYS A 38 0.11 2.36 -13.59
C LYS A 38 1.17 3.05 -12.74
N THR A 39 1.14 4.38 -12.69
CA THR A 39 2.23 5.21 -12.15
C THR A 39 2.27 5.25 -10.63
N GLU A 40 2.40 4.09 -9.99
CA GLU A 40 2.43 3.94 -8.53
C GLU A 40 3.74 4.43 -7.88
N ASN A 41 4.73 4.80 -8.66
CA ASN A 41 5.89 5.59 -8.20
C ASN A 41 5.48 7.01 -7.76
N LEU A 42 4.32 7.48 -8.19
CA LEU A 42 3.71 8.77 -7.78
C LEU A 42 2.69 8.59 -6.65
N GLN A 43 2.49 7.38 -6.17
CA GLN A 43 1.60 7.08 -5.06
C GLN A 43 2.14 7.66 -3.75
N VAL A 44 1.27 7.81 -2.77
CA VAL A 44 1.67 8.11 -1.38
C VAL A 44 2.69 7.08 -0.93
N THR A 45 3.78 7.51 -0.35
CA THR A 45 5.01 6.75 -0.05
C THR A 45 5.85 6.33 -1.27
N GLY A 46 5.46 6.71 -2.48
CA GLY A 46 6.24 6.41 -3.70
C GLY A 46 6.13 4.98 -4.22
N SER A 47 5.17 4.19 -3.71
CA SER A 47 4.91 2.83 -4.20
C SER A 47 3.48 2.38 -3.90
N PHE A 48 3.06 1.27 -4.52
CA PHE A 48 1.72 0.70 -4.29
C PHE A 48 1.52 0.09 -2.90
N LYS A 49 2.56 -0.05 -2.10
CA LYS A 49 2.50 -0.76 -0.81
C LYS A 49 1.54 -0.14 0.20
N ILE A 50 1.32 1.16 0.14
CA ILE A 50 0.34 1.83 1.01
C ILE A 50 -1.08 1.25 0.84
N ARG A 51 -1.46 0.79 -0.35
CA ARG A 51 -2.78 0.22 -0.61
C ARG A 51 -3.06 -0.98 0.30
N GLY A 52 -2.21 -2.01 0.21
CA GLY A 52 -2.37 -3.21 1.02
C GLY A 52 -2.13 -2.98 2.51
N SER A 53 -1.12 -2.20 2.86
CA SER A 53 -0.78 -1.89 4.25
C SER A 53 -1.92 -1.16 4.94
N TYR A 54 -2.43 -0.10 4.34
CA TYR A 54 -3.53 0.67 4.94
C TYR A 54 -4.80 -0.18 5.07
N TYR A 55 -5.20 -0.88 4.01
CA TYR A 55 -6.41 -1.69 4.05
C TYR A 55 -6.32 -2.78 5.12
N LYS A 56 -5.20 -3.51 5.19
CA LYS A 56 -4.98 -4.54 6.21
C LYS A 56 -5.06 -3.95 7.63
N ILE A 57 -4.34 -2.87 7.89
CA ILE A 57 -4.28 -2.25 9.22
C ILE A 57 -5.63 -1.66 9.62
N SER A 58 -6.36 -1.06 8.68
CA SER A 58 -7.70 -0.51 8.97
C SER A 58 -8.72 -1.57 9.41
N LYS A 59 -8.49 -2.83 9.03
CA LYS A 59 -9.37 -3.97 9.34
C LYS A 59 -8.99 -4.73 10.62
N LEU A 60 -7.91 -4.35 11.27
CA LEU A 60 -7.54 -4.95 12.56
C LEU A 60 -8.61 -4.67 13.62
N THR A 61 -8.80 -5.61 14.52
CA THR A 61 -9.67 -5.43 15.69
C THR A 61 -9.07 -4.37 16.64
N ASP A 62 -9.88 -3.81 17.53
CA ASP A 62 -9.40 -2.84 18.51
C ASP A 62 -8.30 -3.43 19.42
N GLU A 63 -8.41 -4.71 19.74
CA GLU A 63 -7.42 -5.45 20.51
C GLU A 63 -6.09 -5.61 19.76
N GLU A 64 -6.14 -5.93 18.48
CA GLU A 64 -4.97 -6.01 17.60
C GLU A 64 -4.33 -4.64 17.42
N LYS A 65 -5.13 -3.60 17.23
CA LYS A 65 -4.66 -2.20 17.12
C LYS A 65 -3.93 -1.75 18.38
N ALA A 66 -4.45 -2.11 19.56
CA ALA A 66 -3.84 -1.76 20.83
C ALA A 66 -2.45 -2.39 21.03
N ARG A 67 -2.21 -3.56 20.43
CA ARG A 67 -0.90 -4.24 20.45
C ARG A 67 0.11 -3.65 19.46
N GLY A 68 -0.38 -2.93 18.47
CA GLY A 68 0.45 -2.40 17.39
C GLY A 68 0.80 -3.42 16.31
N VAL A 69 1.66 -3.02 15.39
CA VAL A 69 2.08 -3.85 14.24
C VAL A 69 3.59 -3.91 14.13
N ILE A 70 4.09 -5.02 13.60
CA ILE A 70 5.52 -5.22 13.32
C ILE A 70 5.67 -5.58 11.84
N ALA A 71 6.69 -5.02 11.19
CA ALA A 71 7.05 -5.41 9.83
C ALA A 71 8.58 -5.51 9.69
N CYS A 72 9.03 -6.47 8.90
CA CYS A 72 10.43 -6.63 8.52
C CYS A 72 10.58 -6.21 7.06
N SER A 73 11.17 -5.05 6.83
CA SER A 73 11.41 -4.55 5.47
C SER A 73 12.34 -3.34 5.50
N ALA A 74 13.30 -3.29 4.59
CA ALA A 74 14.18 -2.15 4.39
C ALA A 74 13.69 -1.20 3.28
N GLY A 75 12.51 -1.40 2.73
CA GLY A 75 12.05 -0.67 1.55
C GLY A 75 10.60 -0.20 1.62
N ASN A 76 9.93 -0.31 0.50
CA ASN A 76 8.60 0.25 0.28
C ASN A 76 7.52 -0.29 1.24
N HIS A 77 7.62 -1.57 1.62
CA HIS A 77 6.66 -2.15 2.55
C HIS A 77 6.76 -1.51 3.94
N ALA A 78 7.98 -1.25 4.42
CA ALA A 78 8.21 -0.55 5.68
C ALA A 78 7.52 0.81 5.71
N GLN A 79 7.68 1.59 4.65
CA GLN A 79 7.07 2.92 4.52
C GLN A 79 5.54 2.84 4.49
N GLY A 80 4.99 1.87 3.76
CA GLY A 80 3.55 1.64 3.70
C GLY A 80 2.96 1.28 5.07
N VAL A 81 3.61 0.37 5.80
CA VAL A 81 3.17 -0.02 7.16
C VAL A 81 3.26 1.13 8.14
N ALA A 82 4.38 1.85 8.16
CA ALA A 82 4.60 2.97 9.08
C ALA A 82 3.54 4.07 8.87
N LEU A 83 3.30 4.49 7.63
CA LEU A 83 2.28 5.50 7.34
C LEU A 83 0.88 5.01 7.67
N ALA A 84 0.54 3.78 7.29
CA ALA A 84 -0.78 3.19 7.57
C ALA A 84 -1.04 3.10 9.09
N ALA A 85 -0.06 2.70 9.87
CA ALA A 85 -0.15 2.64 11.32
C ALA A 85 -0.36 4.04 11.91
N THR A 86 0.44 5.02 11.50
CA THR A 86 0.31 6.42 11.95
C THR A 86 -1.08 6.97 11.66
N LYS A 87 -1.60 6.77 10.46
CA LYS A 87 -2.95 7.24 10.09
C LYS A 87 -4.07 6.57 10.89
N ASN A 88 -3.85 5.36 11.38
CA ASN A 88 -4.81 4.64 12.24
C ASN A 88 -4.54 4.83 13.74
N GLY A 89 -3.59 5.67 14.13
CA GLY A 89 -3.23 5.88 15.54
C GLY A 89 -2.63 4.65 16.22
N ILE A 90 -1.93 3.80 15.47
CA ILE A 90 -1.38 2.52 15.92
C ILE A 90 0.15 2.63 15.97
N GLN A 91 0.76 2.03 16.97
CA GLN A 91 2.22 1.92 17.02
C GLN A 91 2.72 0.91 15.97
N SER A 92 3.85 1.23 15.35
CA SER A 92 4.52 0.31 14.44
C SER A 92 5.99 0.16 14.79
N LEU A 93 6.49 -1.07 14.64
CA LEU A 93 7.90 -1.40 14.77
C LEU A 93 8.40 -1.95 13.44
N ILE A 94 9.43 -1.33 12.89
CA ILE A 94 10.04 -1.79 11.64
C ILE A 94 11.40 -2.42 11.95
N CYS A 95 11.53 -3.69 11.60
CA CYS A 95 12.78 -4.43 11.72
C CYS A 95 13.55 -4.32 10.41
N LEU A 96 14.78 -3.89 10.50
CA LEU A 96 15.70 -3.70 9.38
C LEU A 96 16.92 -4.59 9.56
N PRO A 97 17.57 -5.08 8.48
CA PRO A 97 18.87 -5.71 8.60
C PRO A 97 19.94 -4.67 8.96
N ASP A 98 21.00 -5.10 9.61
CA ASP A 98 22.15 -4.23 9.89
C ASP A 98 22.74 -3.71 8.57
N GLY A 99 23.01 -2.42 8.51
CA GLY A 99 23.56 -1.78 7.32
C GLY A 99 22.53 -1.41 6.24
N ALA A 100 21.25 -1.54 6.56
CA ALA A 100 20.21 -1.10 5.64
C ALA A 100 20.18 0.43 5.47
#